data_2f7eeba5c84b851a68bcde20b6afaf51
#
_entry.id   2f7eeba5c84b851a68bcde20b6afaf51
#
_cell.length_a   1.000
_cell.length_b   1.000
_cell.length_c   1.000
_cell.angle_alpha   90.00
_cell.angle_beta   90.00
_cell.angle_gamma   90.00
#
_symmetry.space_group_name_H-M   'P 1'
#
loop_
_entity.id
_entity.type
_entity.pdbx_description
1 polymer ?
#
loop_
_entity_poly.entity_id
_entity_poly.type
_entity_poly.pdbx_seq_one_letter_code
_entity_poly.pdbx_strand_id
1 'polypeptide(L)'
;MLDKFIQYALHPVILISVLSAWLLIDSPFIFFGTVIGLHVVLGTLEYVRPARQAWVSPALNKLSALVLVVMLFVASTMVGVLYDNQLLGPLSQVSGLLGLNFWPHSWPLLVQAFMIFLASEFIWYWIHRAEHKWTFVWRLSGHGAHHSFKQLNALNFGLNHPLELFFLALPAALIGMLFGVGEAALGATILLVTQASIA
;
A
#
# COMPACT_ATOMS: atom_id res chain seq x y z
N MET A 1 25.40 -18.49 -4.26
CA MET A 1 25.16 -17.35 -5.17
C MET A 1 23.70 -16.89 -5.09
N LEU A 2 22.73 -17.77 -5.21
CA LEU A 2 21.28 -17.46 -5.15
C LEU A 2 20.86 -16.82 -3.81
N ASP A 3 21.36 -17.29 -2.67
CA ASP A 3 21.00 -16.73 -1.37
C ASP A 3 21.45 -15.27 -1.19
N LYS A 4 22.64 -14.95 -1.71
CA LYS A 4 23.12 -13.55 -1.73
C LYS A 4 22.27 -12.67 -2.66
N PHE A 5 21.81 -13.21 -3.78
CA PHE A 5 20.90 -12.50 -4.69
C PHE A 5 19.57 -12.22 -3.99
N ILE A 6 18.97 -13.22 -3.36
CA ILE A 6 17.71 -13.06 -2.62
C ILE A 6 17.87 -12.01 -1.52
N GLN A 7 18.97 -12.07 -0.77
CA GLN A 7 19.22 -11.19 0.37
C GLN A 7 19.45 -9.72 -0.02
N TYR A 8 20.17 -9.47 -1.12
CA TYR A 8 20.65 -8.12 -1.43
C TYR A 8 20.11 -7.51 -2.71
N ALA A 9 19.68 -8.31 -3.67
CA ALA A 9 19.29 -7.85 -4.99
C ALA A 9 17.81 -8.08 -5.34
N LEU A 10 17.16 -9.06 -4.73
CA LEU A 10 15.80 -9.41 -5.12
C LEU A 10 14.84 -8.24 -4.96
N HIS A 11 14.86 -7.58 -3.79
CA HIS A 11 13.95 -6.47 -3.50
C HIS A 11 14.13 -5.28 -4.45
N PRO A 12 15.34 -4.72 -4.65
CA PRO A 12 15.51 -3.65 -5.63
C PRO A 12 15.17 -4.09 -7.06
N VAL A 13 15.45 -5.34 -7.46
CA VAL A 13 15.07 -5.85 -8.78
C VAL A 13 13.55 -5.89 -8.95
N ILE A 14 12.82 -6.39 -7.96
CA ILE A 14 11.35 -6.41 -7.99
C ILE A 14 10.80 -4.98 -8.06
N LEU A 15 11.30 -4.08 -7.22
CA LEU A 15 10.86 -2.68 -7.21
C LEU A 15 11.05 -2.02 -8.59
N ILE A 16 12.23 -2.15 -9.17
CA ILE A 16 12.53 -1.60 -10.51
C ILE A 16 11.60 -2.24 -11.54
N SER A 17 11.39 -3.55 -11.50
CA SER A 17 10.52 -4.27 -12.46
C SER A 17 9.07 -3.80 -12.37
N VAL A 18 8.52 -3.65 -11.16
CA VAL A 18 7.14 -3.20 -10.92
C VAL A 18 6.94 -1.76 -11.40
N LEU A 19 7.86 -0.87 -11.03
CA LEU A 19 7.79 0.53 -11.47
C LEU A 19 8.00 0.66 -12.98
N SER A 20 8.91 -0.12 -13.58
CA SER A 20 9.08 -0.13 -15.02
C SER A 20 7.84 -0.64 -15.73
N ALA A 21 7.22 -1.70 -15.23
CA ALA A 21 5.97 -2.21 -15.79
C ALA A 21 4.85 -1.16 -15.72
N TRP A 22 4.73 -0.47 -14.60
CA TRP A 22 3.77 0.63 -14.42
C TRP A 22 4.00 1.79 -15.40
N LEU A 23 5.27 2.15 -15.64
CA LEU A 23 5.62 3.28 -16.51
C LEU A 23 5.53 2.95 -18.01
N LEU A 24 5.77 1.68 -18.39
CA LEU A 24 5.94 1.28 -19.79
C LEU A 24 4.73 0.57 -20.38
N ILE A 25 3.88 -0.01 -19.53
CA ILE A 25 2.72 -0.79 -20.01
C ILE A 25 1.45 0.05 -19.80
N ASP A 26 0.89 0.52 -20.90
CA ASP A 26 -0.39 1.22 -20.93
C ASP A 26 -1.55 0.20 -20.88
N SER A 27 -1.91 -0.21 -19.66
CA SER A 27 -2.99 -1.16 -19.44
C SER A 27 -3.69 -0.87 -18.12
N PRO A 28 -5.03 -0.82 -18.06
CA PRO A 28 -5.77 -0.63 -16.81
C PRO A 28 -5.57 -1.78 -15.82
N PHE A 29 -5.08 -2.93 -16.29
CA PHE A 29 -4.86 -4.11 -15.45
C PHE A 29 -3.44 -4.18 -14.88
N ILE A 30 -2.51 -3.30 -15.29
CA ILE A 30 -1.11 -3.39 -14.90
C ILE A 30 -0.95 -3.23 -13.38
N PHE A 31 -1.72 -2.34 -12.76
CA PHE A 31 -1.70 -2.13 -11.32
C PHE A 31 -2.05 -3.43 -10.57
N PHE A 32 -3.22 -4.01 -10.86
CA PHE A 32 -3.65 -5.24 -10.22
C PHE A 32 -2.74 -6.42 -10.55
N GLY A 33 -2.29 -6.53 -11.79
CA GLY A 33 -1.37 -7.58 -12.23
C GLY A 33 -0.04 -7.54 -11.49
N THR A 34 0.53 -6.37 -11.27
CA THR A 34 1.79 -6.21 -10.54
C THR A 34 1.62 -6.51 -9.05
N VAL A 35 0.57 -6.02 -8.41
CA VAL A 35 0.32 -6.29 -6.98
C VAL A 35 0.05 -7.78 -6.73
N ILE A 36 -0.82 -8.40 -7.52
CA ILE A 36 -1.09 -9.84 -7.41
C ILE A 36 0.19 -10.65 -7.71
N GLY A 37 0.91 -10.27 -8.77
CA GLY A 37 2.18 -10.89 -9.15
C GLY A 37 3.20 -10.85 -8.02
N LEU A 38 3.35 -9.72 -7.32
CA LEU A 38 4.21 -9.58 -6.15
C LEU A 38 3.84 -10.59 -5.05
N HIS A 39 2.56 -10.65 -4.67
CA HIS A 39 2.10 -11.57 -3.63
C HIS A 39 2.35 -13.03 -4.02
N VAL A 40 2.09 -13.40 -5.28
CA VAL A 40 2.31 -14.77 -5.77
C VAL A 40 3.79 -15.12 -5.79
N VAL A 41 4.64 -14.24 -6.33
CA VAL A 41 6.09 -14.49 -6.43
C VAL A 41 6.72 -14.58 -5.04
N LEU A 42 6.48 -13.60 -4.17
CA LEU A 42 7.07 -13.57 -2.85
C LEU A 42 6.48 -14.66 -1.94
N GLY A 43 5.17 -14.89 -1.97
CA GLY A 43 4.55 -15.97 -1.22
C GLY A 43 5.02 -17.37 -1.65
N THR A 44 5.31 -17.57 -2.95
CA THR A 44 5.92 -18.80 -3.46
C THR A 44 7.36 -18.93 -2.99
N LEU A 45 8.14 -17.84 -3.04
CA LEU A 45 9.52 -17.82 -2.57
C LEU A 45 9.61 -18.17 -1.08
N GLU A 46 8.76 -17.57 -0.26
CA GLU A 46 8.68 -17.90 1.18
C GLU A 46 8.28 -19.34 1.46
N TYR A 47 7.47 -19.94 0.59
CA TYR A 47 7.10 -21.34 0.71
C TYR A 47 8.25 -22.28 0.35
N VAL A 48 8.95 -22.00 -0.76
CA VAL A 48 10.03 -22.86 -1.28
C VAL A 48 11.33 -22.64 -0.50
N ARG A 49 11.57 -21.42 -0.02
CA ARG A 49 12.79 -21.01 0.68
C ARG A 49 12.49 -20.16 1.92
N PRO A 50 11.85 -20.73 2.93
CA PRO A 50 11.52 -19.99 4.12
C PRO A 50 12.81 -19.54 4.86
N ALA A 51 12.83 -18.32 5.35
CA ALA A 51 13.94 -17.82 6.18
C ALA A 51 14.08 -18.66 7.47
N ARG A 52 12.96 -19.17 8.00
CA ARG A 52 12.92 -20.11 9.12
C ARG A 52 11.85 -21.16 8.88
N GLN A 53 12.18 -22.44 9.02
CA GLN A 53 11.22 -23.54 8.85
C GLN A 53 10.01 -23.44 9.80
N ALA A 54 10.22 -22.92 11.00
CA ALA A 54 9.14 -22.70 11.98
C ALA A 54 8.09 -21.66 11.52
N TRP A 55 8.37 -20.90 10.45
CA TRP A 55 7.46 -19.88 9.90
C TRP A 55 6.65 -20.37 8.71
N VAL A 56 6.88 -21.59 8.28
CA VAL A 56 6.10 -22.18 7.16
C VAL A 56 4.67 -22.43 7.61
N SER A 57 3.72 -21.74 7.00
CA SER A 57 2.30 -21.94 7.23
C SER A 57 1.76 -23.06 6.34
N PRO A 58 0.77 -23.85 6.81
CA PRO A 58 0.06 -24.82 5.98
C PRO A 58 -0.53 -24.18 4.71
N ALA A 59 -0.61 -24.95 3.62
CA ALA A 59 -1.13 -24.46 2.34
C ALA A 59 -2.57 -23.89 2.45
N LEU A 60 -3.41 -24.52 3.29
CA LEU A 60 -4.78 -24.03 3.54
C LEU A 60 -4.81 -22.63 4.15
N ASN A 61 -3.90 -22.34 5.08
CA ASN A 61 -3.79 -20.99 5.68
C ASN A 61 -3.34 -19.94 4.63
N LYS A 62 -2.51 -20.36 3.68
CA LYS A 62 -2.08 -19.49 2.58
C LYS A 62 -3.21 -19.19 1.61
N LEU A 63 -4.04 -20.19 1.30
CA LEU A 63 -5.24 -19.97 0.47
C LEU A 63 -6.23 -19.03 1.16
N SER A 64 -6.47 -19.22 2.45
CA SER A 64 -7.30 -18.31 3.24
C SER A 64 -6.74 -16.88 3.25
N ALA A 65 -5.43 -16.71 3.41
CA ALA A 65 -4.77 -15.42 3.34
C ALA A 65 -4.93 -14.77 1.96
N LEU A 66 -4.79 -15.55 0.87
CA LEU A 66 -5.01 -15.03 -0.49
C LEU A 66 -6.45 -14.54 -0.69
N VAL A 67 -7.44 -15.27 -0.22
CA VAL A 67 -8.85 -14.83 -0.27
C VAL A 67 -9.02 -13.52 0.50
N LEU A 68 -8.45 -13.42 1.69
CA LEU A 68 -8.50 -12.19 2.49
C LEU A 68 -7.81 -11.02 1.79
N VAL A 69 -6.67 -11.24 1.12
CA VAL A 69 -6.00 -10.21 0.30
C VAL A 69 -6.91 -9.69 -0.81
N VAL A 70 -7.59 -10.58 -1.52
CA VAL A 70 -8.54 -10.18 -2.56
C VAL A 70 -9.70 -9.38 -1.97
N MET A 71 -10.27 -9.83 -0.85
CA MET A 71 -11.34 -9.11 -0.16
C MET A 71 -10.87 -7.72 0.31
N LEU A 72 -9.65 -7.62 0.84
CA LEU A 72 -9.06 -6.37 1.27
C LEU A 72 -8.85 -5.40 0.09
N PHE A 73 -8.46 -5.93 -1.06
CA PHE A 73 -8.34 -5.15 -2.29
C PHE A 73 -9.68 -4.54 -2.72
N VAL A 74 -10.75 -5.34 -2.70
CA VAL A 74 -12.11 -4.86 -2.98
C VAL A 74 -12.51 -3.79 -1.97
N ALA A 75 -12.29 -4.02 -0.69
CA ALA A 75 -12.59 -3.07 0.37
C ALA A 75 -11.79 -1.77 0.21
N SER A 76 -10.50 -1.83 -0.12
CA SER A 76 -9.65 -0.66 -0.37
C SER A 76 -10.17 0.17 -1.56
N THR A 77 -10.59 -0.50 -2.64
CA THR A 77 -11.21 0.18 -3.79
C THR A 77 -12.51 0.89 -3.38
N MET A 78 -13.34 0.25 -2.57
CA MET A 78 -14.56 0.88 -2.05
C MET A 78 -14.26 2.10 -1.18
N VAL A 79 -13.23 2.05 -0.34
CA VAL A 79 -12.80 3.21 0.46
C VAL A 79 -12.33 4.36 -0.45
N GLY A 80 -11.57 4.07 -1.51
CA GLY A 80 -11.18 5.06 -2.50
C GLY A 80 -12.39 5.75 -3.14
N VAL A 81 -13.35 4.97 -3.64
CA VAL A 81 -14.60 5.49 -4.22
C VAL A 81 -15.39 6.34 -3.22
N LEU A 82 -15.45 5.93 -1.95
CA LEU A 82 -16.13 6.72 -0.91
C LEU A 82 -15.39 8.04 -0.66
N TYR A 83 -14.08 8.06 -0.65
CA TYR A 83 -13.31 9.29 -0.49
C TYR A 83 -13.51 10.23 -1.67
N ASP A 84 -13.46 9.72 -2.90
CA ASP A 84 -13.72 10.53 -4.09
C ASP A 84 -15.12 11.15 -4.04
N ASN A 85 -16.13 10.40 -3.66
CA ASN A 85 -17.50 10.88 -3.62
C ASN A 85 -17.78 11.86 -2.46
N GLN A 86 -17.10 11.71 -1.32
CA GLN A 86 -17.43 12.47 -0.11
C GLN A 86 -16.43 13.57 0.20
N LEU A 87 -15.15 13.40 -0.13
CA LEU A 87 -14.08 14.31 0.27
C LEU A 87 -13.56 15.17 -0.87
N LEU A 88 -13.58 14.69 -2.12
CA LEU A 88 -12.99 15.41 -3.24
C LEU A 88 -13.58 16.83 -3.41
N GLY A 89 -14.91 16.94 -3.39
CA GLY A 89 -15.59 18.24 -3.52
C GLY A 89 -15.21 19.22 -2.40
N PRO A 90 -15.42 18.89 -1.13
CA PRO A 90 -15.02 19.76 -0.01
C PRO A 90 -13.52 20.09 0.01
N LEU A 91 -12.65 19.11 -0.22
CA LEU A 91 -11.20 19.34 -0.18
C LEU A 91 -10.70 20.17 -1.37
N SER A 92 -11.28 20.01 -2.55
CA SER A 92 -10.95 20.87 -3.70
C SER A 92 -11.36 22.33 -3.48
N GLN A 93 -12.48 22.58 -2.80
CA GLN A 93 -12.88 23.94 -2.39
C GLN A 93 -11.88 24.54 -1.39
N VAL A 94 -11.49 23.77 -0.37
CA VAL A 94 -10.45 24.18 0.60
C VAL A 94 -9.13 24.44 -0.11
N SER A 95 -8.73 23.57 -1.04
CA SER A 95 -7.54 23.74 -1.87
C SER A 95 -7.57 25.06 -2.65
N GLY A 96 -8.69 25.36 -3.30
CA GLY A 96 -8.88 26.61 -4.04
C GLY A 96 -8.82 27.86 -3.15
N LEU A 97 -9.47 27.81 -1.97
CA LEU A 97 -9.47 28.93 -1.01
C LEU A 97 -8.07 29.21 -0.43
N LEU A 98 -7.27 28.17 -0.20
CA LEU A 98 -5.94 28.28 0.40
C LEU A 98 -4.82 28.37 -0.65
N GLY A 99 -5.13 28.30 -1.95
CA GLY A 99 -4.14 28.33 -3.02
C GLY A 99 -3.19 27.11 -3.01
N LEU A 100 -3.68 25.94 -2.59
CA LEU A 100 -2.86 24.72 -2.44
C LEU A 100 -2.66 23.94 -3.75
N ASN A 101 -3.31 24.33 -4.84
CA ASN A 101 -3.23 23.65 -6.13
C ASN A 101 -1.91 24.00 -6.86
N PHE A 102 -0.78 23.66 -6.25
CA PHE A 102 0.57 23.95 -6.75
C PHE A 102 1.41 22.69 -7.00
N TRP A 103 0.78 21.54 -7.19
CA TRP A 103 1.50 20.30 -7.41
C TRP A 103 2.42 20.38 -8.64
N PRO A 104 3.68 19.93 -8.55
CA PRO A 104 4.64 20.06 -9.64
C PRO A 104 4.43 18.98 -10.73
N HIS A 105 3.34 19.05 -11.48
CA HIS A 105 2.98 18.09 -12.52
C HIS A 105 4.04 17.90 -13.61
N SER A 106 4.90 18.90 -13.83
CA SER A 106 5.98 18.84 -14.81
C SER A 106 7.21 18.04 -14.34
N TRP A 107 7.26 17.69 -13.06
CA TRP A 107 8.37 16.92 -12.53
C TRP A 107 8.28 15.43 -12.94
N PRO A 108 9.44 14.71 -12.98
CA PRO A 108 9.42 13.29 -13.27
C PRO A 108 8.47 12.53 -12.35
N LEU A 109 7.69 11.59 -12.92
CA LEU A 109 6.65 10.86 -12.19
C LEU A 109 7.18 10.19 -10.91
N LEU A 110 8.37 9.59 -10.98
CA LEU A 110 8.99 8.94 -9.82
C LEU A 110 9.32 9.93 -8.68
N VAL A 111 9.69 11.16 -9.02
CA VAL A 111 9.92 12.21 -8.01
C VAL A 111 8.60 12.60 -7.35
N GLN A 112 7.54 12.77 -8.14
CA GLN A 112 6.21 13.06 -7.61
C GLN A 112 5.73 11.92 -6.69
N ALA A 113 5.83 10.66 -7.13
CA ALA A 113 5.46 9.48 -6.33
C ALA A 113 6.26 9.39 -5.02
N PHE A 114 7.55 9.68 -5.06
CA PHE A 114 8.40 9.68 -3.87
C PHE A 114 8.03 10.79 -2.88
N MET A 115 7.67 11.98 -3.36
CA MET A 115 7.18 13.07 -2.51
C MET A 115 5.88 12.69 -1.81
N ILE A 116 4.93 12.11 -2.54
CA ILE A 116 3.66 11.63 -1.97
C ILE A 116 3.92 10.52 -0.95
N PHE A 117 4.79 9.57 -1.31
CA PHE A 117 5.20 8.48 -0.42
C PHE A 117 5.71 9.03 0.92
N LEU A 118 6.72 9.91 0.90
CA LEU A 118 7.29 10.48 2.13
C LEU A 118 6.24 11.25 2.96
N ALA A 119 5.42 12.06 2.30
CA ALA A 119 4.39 12.83 2.99
C ALA A 119 3.29 11.92 3.57
N SER A 120 2.87 10.90 2.83
CA SER A 120 1.88 9.92 3.28
C SER A 120 2.40 9.11 4.46
N GLU A 121 3.64 8.61 4.38
CA GLU A 121 4.27 7.85 5.47
C GLU A 121 4.47 8.69 6.73
N PHE A 122 4.80 9.99 6.57
CA PHE A 122 4.88 10.90 7.71
C PHE A 122 3.53 11.08 8.41
N ILE A 123 2.44 11.26 7.66
CA ILE A 123 1.09 11.38 8.22
C ILE A 123 0.67 10.04 8.82
N TRP A 124 0.92 8.93 8.12
CA TRP A 124 0.62 7.59 8.58
C TRP A 124 1.33 7.25 9.89
N TYR A 125 2.60 7.63 10.04
CA TYR A 125 3.34 7.45 11.29
C TYR A 125 2.56 8.02 12.51
N TRP A 126 1.98 9.21 12.37
CA TRP A 126 1.24 9.82 13.47
C TRP A 126 -0.11 9.15 13.72
N ILE A 127 -0.80 8.72 12.67
CA ILE A 127 -2.05 7.95 12.78
C ILE A 127 -1.76 6.62 13.48
N HIS A 128 -0.80 5.86 13.01
CA HIS A 128 -0.41 4.57 13.57
C HIS A 128 0.07 4.70 15.02
N ARG A 129 0.84 5.74 15.32
CA ARG A 129 1.23 6.06 16.69
C ARG A 129 0.03 6.36 17.59
N ALA A 130 -0.99 7.04 17.08
CA ALA A 130 -2.24 7.31 17.79
C ALA A 130 -3.01 6.01 18.09
N GLU A 131 -3.06 5.10 17.11
CA GLU A 131 -3.65 3.76 17.28
C GLU A 131 -2.99 3.00 18.43
N HIS A 132 -1.69 3.01 18.50
CA HIS A 132 -0.97 2.36 19.62
C HIS A 132 -1.06 3.10 20.94
N LYS A 133 -1.25 4.41 20.93
CA LYS A 133 -1.26 5.22 22.16
C LYS A 133 -2.64 5.27 22.82
N TRP A 134 -3.71 5.31 22.05
CA TRP A 134 -5.07 5.53 22.55
C TRP A 134 -5.97 4.33 22.30
N THR A 135 -6.43 3.69 23.35
CA THR A 135 -7.33 2.52 23.28
C THR A 135 -8.59 2.79 22.44
N PHE A 136 -9.11 4.03 22.46
CA PHE A 136 -10.25 4.40 21.64
C PHE A 136 -9.92 4.31 20.14
N VAL A 137 -8.79 4.87 19.72
CA VAL A 137 -8.35 4.84 18.31
C VAL A 137 -8.05 3.41 17.87
N TRP A 138 -7.35 2.64 18.70
CA TRP A 138 -7.09 1.21 18.50
C TRP A 138 -8.37 0.41 18.19
N ARG A 139 -9.42 0.65 19.00
CA ARG A 139 -10.71 -0.03 18.83
C ARG A 139 -11.47 0.49 17.61
N LEU A 140 -11.42 1.79 17.36
CA LEU A 140 -12.13 2.43 16.24
C LEU A 140 -11.57 1.95 14.89
N SER A 141 -10.24 1.91 14.75
CA SER A 141 -9.61 1.41 13.52
C SER A 141 -9.67 -0.11 13.38
N GLY A 142 -9.83 -0.84 14.49
CA GLY A 142 -9.70 -2.30 14.51
C GLY A 142 -8.26 -2.78 14.36
N HIS A 143 -7.28 -1.94 14.68
CA HIS A 143 -5.83 -2.17 14.51
C HIS A 143 -5.34 -3.47 15.16
N GLY A 144 -6.02 -3.96 16.18
CA GLY A 144 -5.74 -5.26 16.81
C GLY A 144 -5.85 -6.45 15.84
N ALA A 145 -6.55 -6.33 14.72
CA ALA A 145 -6.62 -7.39 13.70
C ALA A 145 -5.26 -7.61 13.05
N HIS A 146 -4.54 -6.53 12.68
CA HIS A 146 -3.19 -6.60 12.16
C HIS A 146 -2.22 -7.25 13.16
N HIS A 147 -2.32 -6.92 14.44
CA HIS A 147 -1.49 -7.50 15.49
C HIS A 147 -1.88 -8.92 15.93
N SER A 148 -2.95 -9.51 15.37
CA SER A 148 -3.35 -10.88 15.67
C SER A 148 -2.46 -11.95 15.03
N PHE A 149 -1.73 -11.59 13.99
CA PHE A 149 -0.84 -12.52 13.28
C PHE A 149 0.44 -12.76 14.07
N LYS A 150 0.72 -14.03 14.39
CA LYS A 150 1.96 -14.43 15.09
C LYS A 150 3.20 -14.31 14.20
N GLN A 151 3.02 -14.38 12.89
CA GLN A 151 4.08 -14.35 11.88
C GLN A 151 3.56 -13.63 10.66
N LEU A 152 4.27 -12.59 10.25
CA LEU A 152 4.00 -11.86 9.02
C LEU A 152 4.68 -12.57 7.83
N ASN A 153 4.03 -12.52 6.69
CA ASN A 153 4.54 -13.04 5.42
C ASN A 153 3.94 -12.23 4.27
N ALA A 154 4.40 -12.48 3.04
CA ALA A 154 3.98 -11.74 1.86
C ALA A 154 2.46 -11.81 1.56
N LEU A 155 1.73 -12.73 2.16
CA LEU A 155 0.28 -12.85 1.97
C LEU A 155 -0.54 -12.20 3.09
N ASN A 156 0.03 -11.99 4.28
CA ASN A 156 -0.73 -11.48 5.41
C ASN A 156 -0.21 -10.15 5.98
N PHE A 157 0.91 -9.62 5.50
CA PHE A 157 1.49 -8.37 6.00
C PHE A 157 0.51 -7.19 5.93
N GLY A 158 -0.32 -7.13 4.87
CA GLY A 158 -1.30 -6.07 4.65
C GLY A 158 -2.72 -6.42 5.10
N LEU A 159 -2.90 -7.54 5.82
CA LEU A 159 -4.23 -7.91 6.31
C LEU A 159 -4.58 -7.09 7.54
N ASN A 160 -5.42 -6.10 7.32
CA ASN A 160 -5.92 -5.16 8.31
C ASN A 160 -7.45 -5.31 8.47
N HIS A 161 -7.99 -4.75 9.53
CA HIS A 161 -9.44 -4.65 9.68
C HIS A 161 -10.01 -3.71 8.59
N PRO A 162 -11.20 -3.98 8.01
CA PRO A 162 -11.78 -3.09 6.99
C PRO A 162 -11.90 -1.62 7.41
N LEU A 163 -12.14 -1.34 8.70
CA LEU A 163 -12.15 0.04 9.21
C LEU A 163 -10.79 0.70 9.19
N GLU A 164 -9.72 -0.05 9.34
CA GLU A 164 -8.35 0.49 9.28
C GLU A 164 -7.99 0.98 7.88
N LEU A 165 -8.61 0.44 6.83
CA LEU A 165 -8.39 0.89 5.46
C LEU A 165 -8.73 2.37 5.26
N PHE A 166 -9.70 2.91 6.02
CA PHE A 166 -9.98 4.34 5.99
C PHE A 166 -8.81 5.16 6.52
N PHE A 167 -8.14 4.71 7.55
CA PHE A 167 -6.97 5.39 8.11
C PHE A 167 -5.74 5.22 7.22
N LEU A 168 -5.55 4.04 6.63
CA LEU A 168 -4.44 3.74 5.70
C LEU A 168 -4.52 4.55 4.40
N ALA A 169 -5.70 4.68 3.82
CA ALA A 169 -5.90 5.40 2.57
C ALA A 169 -5.93 6.94 2.76
N LEU A 170 -6.25 7.41 3.96
CA LEU A 170 -6.48 8.83 4.25
C LEU A 170 -5.28 9.74 3.90
N PRO A 171 -4.02 9.41 4.24
CA PRO A 171 -2.89 10.30 3.94
C PRO A 171 -2.74 10.60 2.45
N ALA A 172 -2.72 9.55 1.62
CA ALA A 172 -2.57 9.70 0.17
C ALA A 172 -3.78 10.41 -0.46
N ALA A 173 -5.00 10.10 0.01
CA ALA A 173 -6.21 10.77 -0.42
C ALA A 173 -6.19 12.27 -0.09
N LEU A 174 -5.82 12.64 1.14
CA LEU A 174 -5.70 14.05 1.53
C LEU A 174 -4.69 14.81 0.67
N ILE A 175 -3.50 14.23 0.47
CA ILE A 175 -2.46 14.85 -0.36
C ILE A 175 -2.96 14.97 -1.80
N GLY A 176 -3.53 13.91 -2.36
CA GLY A 176 -4.06 13.91 -3.72
C GLY A 176 -5.11 14.99 -3.96
N MET A 177 -6.09 15.08 -3.06
CA MET A 177 -7.24 15.98 -3.21
C MET A 177 -6.92 17.44 -2.87
N LEU A 178 -6.04 17.68 -1.88
CA LEU A 178 -5.66 19.03 -1.49
C LEU A 178 -4.68 19.67 -2.46
N PHE A 179 -3.74 18.91 -3.00
CA PHE A 179 -2.68 19.43 -3.87
C PHE A 179 -2.92 19.17 -5.36
N GLY A 180 -4.02 18.50 -5.71
CA GLY A 180 -4.37 18.21 -7.09
C GLY A 180 -3.41 17.23 -7.77
N VAL A 181 -2.97 16.20 -7.05
CA VAL A 181 -2.03 15.20 -7.58
C VAL A 181 -2.67 14.35 -8.66
N GLY A 182 -1.94 14.09 -9.76
CA GLY A 182 -2.42 13.23 -10.85
C GLY A 182 -2.48 11.75 -10.47
N GLU A 183 -3.43 11.01 -11.05
CA GLU A 183 -3.67 9.58 -10.80
C GLU A 183 -2.43 8.70 -11.01
N ALA A 184 -1.62 9.00 -12.03
CA ALA A 184 -0.40 8.24 -12.31
C ALA A 184 0.61 8.31 -11.15
N ALA A 185 0.75 9.48 -10.51
CA ALA A 185 1.65 9.66 -9.37
C ALA A 185 1.10 8.96 -8.11
N LEU A 186 -0.21 9.03 -7.89
CA LEU A 186 -0.87 8.29 -6.80
C LEU A 186 -0.73 6.78 -6.99
N GLY A 187 -0.98 6.26 -8.19
CA GLY A 187 -0.81 4.83 -8.51
C GLY A 187 0.63 4.35 -8.28
N ALA A 188 1.63 5.10 -8.75
CA ALA A 188 3.04 4.80 -8.50
C ALA A 188 3.37 4.81 -7.00
N THR A 189 2.78 5.73 -6.23
CA THR A 189 2.95 5.79 -4.77
C THR A 189 2.40 4.54 -4.09
N ILE A 190 1.20 4.09 -4.46
CA ILE A 190 0.60 2.88 -3.89
C ILE A 190 1.48 1.65 -4.16
N LEU A 191 2.07 1.56 -5.36
CA LEU A 191 3.03 0.49 -5.67
C LEU A 191 4.28 0.57 -4.80
N LEU A 192 4.82 1.77 -4.55
CA LEU A 192 5.96 1.98 -3.64
C LEU A 192 5.63 1.56 -2.21
N VAL A 193 4.47 1.98 -1.67
CA VAL A 193 4.01 1.60 -0.32
C VAL A 193 3.86 0.10 -0.21
N THR A 194 3.17 -0.53 -1.18
CA THR A 194 2.97 -1.98 -1.20
C THR A 194 4.31 -2.71 -1.20
N GLN A 195 5.24 -2.28 -2.05
CA GLN A 195 6.57 -2.89 -2.14
C GLN A 195 7.37 -2.73 -0.85
N ALA A 196 7.36 -1.53 -0.25
CA ALA A 196 8.05 -1.26 1.01
C ALA A 196 7.48 -2.09 2.18
N SER A 197 6.17 -2.35 2.16
CA SER A 197 5.50 -3.12 3.22
C SER A 197 5.74 -4.62 3.11
N ILE A 198 6.01 -5.14 1.89
CA ILE A 198 6.30 -6.57 1.68
C ILE A 198 7.77 -6.91 1.99
N ALA A 199 8.66 -5.93 1.90
CA ALA A 199 10.11 -6.11 2.10
C ALA A 199 10.48 -6.36 3.55
#